data_d6363ba3dda124ea041ba7ed7ba3f7c3
#
_entry.id   d6363ba3dda124ea041ba7ed7ba3f7c3
#
_cell.length_a   1.000
_cell.length_b   1.000
_cell.length_c   1.000
_cell.angle_alpha   90.00
_cell.angle_beta   90.00
_cell.angle_gamma   90.00
#
_symmetry.space_group_name_H-M   'P 1'
#
loop_
_entity.id
_entity.type
_entity.pdbx_description
1 polymer ?
#
loop_
_entity_poly.entity_id
_entity_poly.type
_entity_poly.pdbx_seq_one_letter_code
_entity_poly.pdbx_strand_id
1 'polypeptide(L)'
;MNYWTQSEKNIFVAAHRGFCSKYPENTMLAFKKAIALGVDQIETDVRITKDNELVLIHDATLDRTTNGTGKVCDHTLAELKQLDAGNGEQIPTLR
;
A
#
# COMPACT_ATOMS: atom_id res chain seq x y z
N MET A 1 -9.51 -0.79 -6.52
CA MET A 1 -10.97 -0.72 -6.54
C MET A 1 -11.43 0.44 -5.68
N ASN A 2 -12.41 1.16 -6.14
CA ASN A 2 -13.00 2.27 -5.39
C ASN A 2 -14.40 1.91 -4.94
N TYR A 3 -14.75 2.37 -3.76
CA TYR A 3 -16.13 2.28 -3.28
C TYR A 3 -16.82 3.61 -3.44
N TRP A 4 -18.11 3.53 -3.60
CA TRP A 4 -18.97 4.70 -3.62
C TRP A 4 -20.03 4.50 -2.56
N THR A 5 -20.02 5.33 -1.54
CA THR A 5 -21.06 5.38 -0.53
C THR A 5 -21.69 6.74 -0.61
N GLN A 6 -22.96 6.79 -0.93
CA GLN A 6 -23.67 8.03 -1.09
C GLN A 6 -24.46 8.37 0.15
N SER A 7 -24.22 9.53 0.71
CA SER A 7 -25.07 10.15 1.71
C SER A 7 -25.94 11.19 1.02
N GLU A 8 -26.78 11.88 1.77
CA GLU A 8 -27.75 12.83 1.22
C GLU A 8 -27.15 13.82 0.23
N LYS A 9 -25.96 14.33 0.50
CA LYS A 9 -25.36 15.40 -0.30
C LYS A 9 -23.94 15.12 -0.72
N ASN A 10 -23.35 14.04 -0.25
CA ASN A 10 -21.95 13.74 -0.47
C ASN A 10 -21.77 12.34 -1.00
N ILE A 11 -20.72 12.18 -1.78
CA ILE A 11 -20.26 10.86 -2.21
C ILE A 11 -19.02 10.56 -1.40
N PHE A 12 -19.07 9.44 -0.69
CA PHE A 12 -17.91 8.92 0.02
C PHE A 12 -17.05 8.11 -0.96
N VAL A 13 -15.77 8.44 -1.06
CA VAL A 13 -14.82 7.78 -1.96
C VAL A 13 -13.69 7.17 -1.15
N ALA A 14 -13.47 5.87 -1.34
CA ALA A 14 -12.36 5.15 -0.75
C ALA A 14 -11.38 4.73 -1.86
N ALA A 15 -10.09 4.99 -1.66
CA ALA A 15 -9.05 4.57 -2.58
C ALA A 15 -8.43 3.27 -2.07
N HIS A 16 -8.61 2.21 -2.84
CA HIS A 16 -8.09 0.88 -2.52
C HIS A 16 -6.58 0.85 -2.81
N ARG A 17 -5.76 0.56 -1.81
CA ARG A 17 -4.29 0.55 -1.93
C ARG A 17 -3.71 1.88 -2.37
N GLY A 18 -4.41 2.98 -2.07
CA GLY A 18 -4.08 4.30 -2.56
C GLY A 18 -4.52 4.49 -4.01
N PHE A 19 -3.91 5.41 -4.74
CA PHE A 19 -4.25 5.67 -6.15
C PHE A 19 -3.52 4.67 -7.05
N CYS A 20 -3.90 3.39 -6.96
CA CYS A 20 -3.15 2.30 -7.58
C CYS A 20 -3.39 2.15 -9.09
N SER A 21 -4.37 2.82 -9.66
CA SER A 21 -4.57 2.79 -11.11
C SER A 21 -3.48 3.54 -11.88
N LYS A 22 -2.76 4.44 -11.20
CA LYS A 22 -1.72 5.26 -11.82
C LYS A 22 -0.37 5.16 -11.13
N TYR A 23 -0.35 4.78 -9.86
CA TYR A 23 0.86 4.77 -9.05
C TYR A 23 1.01 3.39 -8.39
N PRO A 24 2.23 2.97 -8.01
CA PRO A 24 2.43 1.67 -7.40
C PRO A 24 1.54 1.48 -6.17
N GLU A 25 0.82 0.37 -6.10
CA GLU A 25 -0.10 0.11 -5.00
C GLU A 25 0.61 0.05 -3.65
N ASN A 26 -0.09 0.46 -2.59
CA ASN A 26 0.41 0.40 -1.21
C ASN A 26 1.76 1.09 -1.01
N THR A 27 2.01 2.19 -1.72
CA THR A 27 3.19 3.02 -1.52
C THR A 27 2.79 4.38 -0.98
N MET A 28 3.73 5.08 -0.35
CA MET A 28 3.46 6.45 0.12
C MET A 28 3.11 7.37 -1.03
N LEU A 29 3.69 7.14 -2.21
CA LEU A 29 3.35 7.91 -3.40
C LEU A 29 1.87 7.74 -3.75
N ALA A 30 1.37 6.49 -3.82
CA ALA A 30 -0.03 6.23 -4.13
C ALA A 30 -0.96 6.84 -3.09
N PHE A 31 -0.60 6.78 -1.80
CA PHE A 31 -1.40 7.36 -0.72
C PHE A 31 -1.43 8.88 -0.80
N LYS A 32 -0.29 9.52 -1.04
CA LYS A 32 -0.22 10.99 -1.18
C LYS A 32 -1.04 11.48 -2.36
N LYS A 33 -1.00 10.75 -3.49
CA LYS A 33 -1.79 11.12 -4.66
C LYS A 33 -3.28 10.93 -4.42
N ALA A 34 -3.68 9.91 -3.68
CA ALA A 34 -5.08 9.71 -3.29
C ALA A 34 -5.57 10.86 -2.40
N ILE A 35 -4.76 11.27 -1.43
CA ILE A 35 -5.09 12.42 -0.56
C ILE A 35 -5.22 13.70 -1.39
N ALA A 36 -4.33 13.92 -2.35
CA ALA A 36 -4.36 15.11 -3.20
C ALA A 36 -5.63 15.16 -4.04
N LEU A 37 -6.23 14.02 -4.38
CA LEU A 37 -7.50 13.95 -5.09
C LEU A 37 -8.72 14.19 -4.20
N GLY A 38 -8.53 14.26 -2.89
CA GLY A 38 -9.63 14.50 -1.96
C GLY A 38 -10.46 13.26 -1.65
N VAL A 39 -9.87 12.06 -1.70
CA VAL A 39 -10.60 10.86 -1.30
C VAL A 39 -10.92 10.89 0.19
N ASP A 40 -12.03 10.26 0.58
CA ASP A 40 -12.49 10.25 1.97
C ASP A 40 -11.79 9.20 2.81
N GLN A 41 -11.31 8.12 2.17
CA GLN A 41 -10.70 7.00 2.86
C GLN A 41 -9.67 6.34 1.96
N ILE A 42 -8.60 5.84 2.57
CA ILE A 42 -7.61 5.01 1.88
C ILE A 42 -7.70 3.61 2.47
N GLU A 43 -7.84 2.62 1.61
CA GLU A 43 -7.77 1.22 2.01
C GLU A 43 -6.39 0.68 1.70
N THR A 44 -5.85 -0.08 2.64
CA THR A 44 -4.53 -0.68 2.50
C THR A 44 -4.54 -2.07 3.12
N ASP A 45 -3.49 -2.82 2.86
CA ASP A 45 -3.32 -4.18 3.34
C ASP A 45 -2.11 -4.27 4.25
N VAL A 46 -2.23 -5.01 5.35
CA VAL A 46 -1.18 -5.09 6.36
C VAL A 46 -0.66 -6.52 6.43
N ARG A 47 0.66 -6.66 6.42
CA ARG A 47 1.35 -7.94 6.62
C ARG A 47 2.39 -7.79 7.71
N ILE A 48 2.77 -8.90 8.33
CA ILE A 48 3.78 -8.90 9.39
C ILE A 48 5.12 -9.40 8.85
N THR A 49 6.20 -8.76 9.27
CA THR A 49 7.56 -9.18 8.91
C THR A 49 8.08 -10.26 9.85
N LYS A 50 9.24 -10.82 9.52
CA LYS A 50 9.91 -11.82 10.36
C LYS A 50 10.20 -11.28 11.77
N ASP A 51 10.51 -10.00 11.90
CA ASP A 51 10.79 -9.33 13.17
C ASP A 51 9.57 -8.62 13.76
N ASN A 52 8.36 -9.05 13.38
CA ASN A 52 7.08 -8.59 13.93
C ASN A 52 6.77 -7.11 13.70
N GLU A 53 7.26 -6.54 12.60
CA GLU A 53 6.88 -5.20 12.17
C GLU A 53 5.72 -5.27 11.19
N LEU A 54 4.85 -4.26 11.19
CA LEU A 54 3.70 -4.20 10.29
C LEU A 54 4.04 -3.36 9.07
N VAL A 55 3.82 -3.94 7.88
CA VAL A 55 4.10 -3.30 6.60
C VAL A 55 2.86 -3.31 5.71
N LEU A 56 2.83 -2.43 4.74
CA LEU A 56 1.70 -2.26 3.84
C LEU A 56 2.00 -2.90 2.50
N ILE A 57 1.45 -4.11 2.30
CA ILE A 57 1.59 -4.85 1.06
C ILE A 57 0.42 -5.85 0.96
N HIS A 58 -0.14 -6.02 -0.20
CA HIS A 58 -1.31 -6.88 -0.38
C HIS A 58 -0.95 -8.37 -0.35
N ASP A 59 0.02 -8.78 -1.16
CA ASP A 59 0.35 -10.18 -1.30
C ASP A 59 1.16 -10.70 -0.12
N ALA A 60 1.06 -11.99 0.15
CA ALA A 60 1.92 -12.64 1.14
C ALA A 60 3.38 -12.73 0.65
N THR A 61 3.60 -12.56 -0.65
CA THR A 61 4.93 -12.62 -1.28
C THR A 61 5.30 -11.29 -1.91
N LEU A 62 6.60 -11.11 -2.17
CA LEU A 62 7.18 -9.86 -2.68
C LEU A 62 7.19 -9.75 -4.20
N ASP A 63 6.98 -10.87 -4.90
CA ASP A 63 7.34 -11.03 -6.31
C ASP A 63 6.57 -10.10 -7.26
N ARG A 64 5.29 -9.87 -7.01
CA ARG A 64 4.44 -9.11 -7.94
C ARG A 64 4.68 -7.60 -7.90
N THR A 65 4.85 -7.05 -6.71
CA THR A 65 4.87 -5.59 -6.52
C THR A 65 6.22 -5.01 -6.17
N THR A 66 7.23 -5.84 -5.95
CA THR A 66 8.58 -5.40 -5.64
C THR A 66 9.61 -6.12 -6.52
N ASN A 67 10.86 -5.69 -6.43
CA ASN A 67 11.98 -6.38 -7.07
C ASN A 67 12.55 -7.52 -6.21
N GLY A 68 11.90 -7.83 -5.08
CA GLY A 68 12.30 -8.94 -4.22
C GLY A 68 11.51 -10.20 -4.53
N THR A 69 11.83 -11.28 -3.82
CA THR A 69 11.19 -12.57 -3.97
C THR A 69 10.92 -13.19 -2.60
N GLY A 70 9.97 -14.13 -2.57
CA GLY A 70 9.65 -14.88 -1.37
C GLY A 70 8.61 -14.24 -0.50
N LYS A 71 8.41 -14.80 0.69
CA LYS A 71 7.34 -14.37 1.59
C LYS A 71 7.75 -13.16 2.41
N VAL A 72 6.80 -12.25 2.62
CA VAL A 72 7.00 -11.08 3.48
C VAL A 72 7.44 -11.51 4.88
N CYS A 73 6.78 -12.53 5.44
CA CYS A 73 7.06 -12.99 6.81
C CYS A 73 8.42 -13.69 6.98
N ASP A 74 9.12 -13.95 5.89
CA ASP A 74 10.47 -14.54 5.94
C ASP A 74 11.57 -13.50 5.92
N HIS A 75 11.22 -12.21 5.85
CA HIS A 75 12.17 -11.10 5.76
C HIS A 75 11.99 -10.15 6.93
N THR A 76 13.10 -9.52 7.34
CA THR A 76 13.06 -8.46 8.36
C THR A 76 12.63 -7.14 7.72
N LEU A 77 12.21 -6.17 8.55
CA LEU A 77 11.88 -4.84 8.06
C LEU A 77 13.06 -4.20 7.32
N ALA A 78 14.27 -4.34 7.88
CA ALA A 78 15.47 -3.77 7.23
C ALA A 78 15.67 -4.35 5.83
N GLU A 79 15.46 -5.65 5.64
CA GLU A 79 15.55 -6.28 4.33
C GLU A 79 14.48 -5.75 3.38
N LEU A 80 13.25 -5.61 3.85
CA LEU A 80 12.15 -5.11 3.01
C LEU A 80 12.36 -3.66 2.59
N LYS A 81 12.96 -2.84 3.43
CA LYS A 81 13.24 -1.43 3.10
C LYS A 81 14.31 -1.26 2.02
N GLN A 82 15.05 -2.31 1.69
CA GLN A 82 16.01 -2.29 0.58
C GLN A 82 15.35 -2.51 -0.78
N LEU A 83 14.08 -2.93 -0.79
CA LEU A 83 13.40 -3.30 -2.03
C LEU A 83 12.70 -2.09 -2.66
N ASP A 84 12.55 -2.17 -3.99
CA ASP A 84 11.82 -1.18 -4.76
C ASP A 84 10.38 -1.68 -4.96
N ALA A 85 9.41 -0.94 -4.44
CA ALA A 85 7.98 -1.24 -4.58
C ALA A 85 7.35 -0.50 -5.76
N GLY A 86 8.17 -0.06 -6.71
CA GLY A 86 7.76 0.69 -7.90
C GLY A 86 8.19 2.15 -7.80
N ASN A 87 8.73 2.68 -8.89
CA ASN A 87 9.18 4.07 -9.00
C ASN A 87 10.16 4.50 -7.88
N GLY A 88 10.96 3.58 -7.38
CA GLY A 88 11.90 3.87 -6.30
C GLY A 88 11.26 3.96 -4.92
N GLU A 89 9.98 3.62 -4.78
CA GLU A 89 9.27 3.67 -3.51
C GLU A 89 9.64 2.48 -2.63
N GLN A 90 9.67 2.71 -1.33
CA GLN A 90 9.85 1.64 -0.34
C GLN A 90 8.51 1.05 0.06
N ILE A 91 8.53 -0.17 0.60
CA ILE A 91 7.37 -0.75 1.26
C ILE A 91 7.14 0.07 2.54
N PRO A 92 5.96 0.69 2.71
CA PRO A 92 5.70 1.53 3.89
C PRO A 92 5.46 0.68 5.13
N THR A 93 5.73 1.25 6.29
CA THR A 93 5.28 0.71 7.57
C THR A 93 3.93 1.30 7.93
N LEU A 94 3.20 0.64 8.86
CA LEU A 94 1.92 1.14 9.31
C LEU A 94 2.06 2.45 10.11
N ARG A 95 3.22 2.67 10.67
CA ARG A 95 3.49 3.90 11.43
C ARG A 95 4.36 4.87 10.68
#